data_902065d79d86a948d47fe1b8e126a5da
#
_entry.id   902065d79d86a948d47fe1b8e126a5da
#
_cell.length_a   1.000
_cell.length_b   1.000
_cell.length_c   1.000
_cell.angle_alpha   90.00
_cell.angle_beta   90.00
_cell.angle_gamma   90.00
#
_symmetry.space_group_name_H-M   'P 1'
#
loop_
_entity.id
_entity.type
_entity.pdbx_description
1 polymer ?
#
loop_
_entity_poly.entity_id
_entity_poly.type
_entity_poly.pdbx_seq_one_letter_code
_entity_poly.pdbx_strand_id
1 'polypeptide(L)'
;MSKVAIVTGAGQGIGFAIAKRLVEDGFKVGVLDYNAETAEKAVAELSTDKAFAVVADVSKQAEVAAAFQKVVDHFGDLNVVVNNAGVAPTTPLDTITEEQFQRTFNINVGGVIWGAQAAQAQFKALGHGGKIINATSQAGVVGNPNLTVYGGTKFAVRGITQTLARDLAESGITVNAYAPGIVKTPMMFDIAHEVGKNAGKDDEWGMQTFAKDITLKRLSEPEDVAAAVSFLAGPDSNYITGQTIIVDGGMQFH
;
A
#
# COMPACT_ATOMS: atom_id res chain seq x y z
N MET A 1 9.90 23.39 -6.94
CA MET A 1 10.07 22.75 -5.62
C MET A 1 9.94 21.24 -5.80
N SER A 2 10.69 20.44 -5.03
CA SER A 2 10.55 18.98 -5.06
C SER A 2 9.17 18.60 -4.50
N LYS A 3 8.47 17.68 -5.16
CA LYS A 3 7.19 17.15 -4.67
C LYS A 3 7.40 16.30 -3.42
N VAL A 4 6.40 16.27 -2.55
CA VAL A 4 6.41 15.51 -1.29
C VAL A 4 5.41 14.36 -1.37
N ALA A 5 5.84 13.18 -0.95
CA ALA A 5 4.98 12.00 -0.83
C ALA A 5 5.00 11.45 0.60
N ILE A 6 3.91 10.81 1.01
CA ILE A 6 3.86 9.96 2.21
C ILE A 6 3.55 8.53 1.76
N VAL A 7 4.30 7.56 2.28
CA VAL A 7 4.05 6.14 2.06
C VAL A 7 3.83 5.47 3.41
N THR A 8 2.67 4.84 3.62
CA THR A 8 2.37 4.10 4.85
C THR A 8 2.83 2.65 4.75
N GLY A 9 3.28 2.06 5.87
CA GLY A 9 3.89 0.73 5.89
C GLY A 9 5.19 0.69 5.06
N ALA A 10 5.97 1.79 5.12
CA ALA A 10 7.14 1.98 4.27
C ALA A 10 8.46 1.51 4.90
N GLY A 11 8.43 0.89 6.08
CA GLY A 11 9.61 0.36 6.75
C GLY A 11 10.22 -0.86 6.06
N GLN A 12 9.46 -1.57 5.23
CA GLN A 12 9.92 -2.79 4.54
C GLN A 12 9.06 -3.14 3.31
N GLY A 13 9.49 -4.16 2.56
CA GLY A 13 8.71 -4.80 1.48
C GLY A 13 8.30 -3.82 0.39
N ILE A 14 7.03 -3.93 -0.06
CA ILE A 14 6.48 -3.09 -1.14
C ILE A 14 6.53 -1.60 -0.76
N GLY A 15 6.16 -1.25 0.48
CA GLY A 15 6.17 0.15 0.93
C GLY A 15 7.56 0.78 0.88
N PHE A 16 8.59 0.05 1.29
CA PHE A 16 9.97 0.50 1.19
C PHE A 16 10.42 0.69 -0.27
N ALA A 17 10.11 -0.29 -1.14
CA ALA A 17 10.44 -0.18 -2.56
C ALA A 17 9.75 1.02 -3.23
N ILE A 18 8.49 1.30 -2.85
CA ILE A 18 7.76 2.49 -3.30
C ILE A 18 8.46 3.76 -2.81
N ALA A 19 8.79 3.84 -1.51
CA ALA A 19 9.48 5.00 -0.94
C ALA A 19 10.82 5.25 -1.64
N LYS A 20 11.61 4.20 -1.85
CA LYS A 20 12.88 4.25 -2.59
C LYS A 20 12.70 4.78 -4.00
N ARG A 21 11.76 4.21 -4.75
CA ARG A 21 11.48 4.63 -6.13
C ARG A 21 11.03 6.09 -6.20
N LEU A 22 10.18 6.55 -5.31
CA LEU A 22 9.74 7.95 -5.27
C LEU A 22 10.90 8.90 -4.94
N VAL A 23 11.84 8.51 -4.07
CA VAL A 23 13.07 9.27 -3.82
C VAL A 23 13.94 9.37 -5.08
N GLU A 24 14.09 8.26 -5.83
CA GLU A 24 14.81 8.22 -7.11
C GLU A 24 14.12 9.10 -8.16
N ASP A 25 12.79 9.15 -8.18
CA ASP A 25 11.98 10.03 -9.03
C ASP A 25 12.04 11.52 -8.60
N GLY A 26 12.76 11.84 -7.51
CA GLY A 26 12.99 13.20 -7.05
C GLY A 26 12.01 13.72 -6.00
N PHE A 27 11.14 12.87 -5.46
CA PHE A 27 10.27 13.23 -4.34
C PHE A 27 11.05 13.32 -3.02
N LYS A 28 10.55 14.16 -2.10
CA LYS A 28 10.80 14.01 -0.67
C LYS A 28 9.74 13.06 -0.10
N VAL A 29 10.13 12.13 0.76
CA VAL A 29 9.24 11.05 1.19
C VAL A 29 9.15 10.94 2.71
N GLY A 30 7.94 11.06 3.26
CA GLY A 30 7.60 10.63 4.61
C GLY A 30 7.47 9.10 4.62
N VAL A 31 8.41 8.43 5.28
CA VAL A 31 8.42 6.98 5.51
C VAL A 31 7.62 6.72 6.78
N LEU A 32 6.34 6.38 6.63
CA LEU A 32 5.45 6.14 7.76
C LEU A 32 5.34 4.63 8.03
N ASP A 33 5.65 4.22 9.24
CA ASP A 33 5.48 2.83 9.69
C ASP A 33 4.94 2.77 11.13
N TYR A 34 4.36 1.64 11.49
CA TYR A 34 3.94 1.36 12.86
C TYR A 34 5.14 1.17 13.79
N ASN A 35 6.23 0.60 13.28
CA ASN A 35 7.45 0.31 14.01
C ASN A 35 8.50 1.40 13.75
N ALA A 36 8.91 2.09 14.82
CA ALA A 36 9.91 3.15 14.76
C ALA A 36 11.25 2.67 14.20
N GLU A 37 11.72 1.50 14.64
CA GLU A 37 13.01 0.94 14.23
C GLU A 37 13.04 0.65 12.73
N THR A 38 11.97 0.05 12.18
CA THR A 38 11.89 -0.23 10.74
C THR A 38 11.78 1.05 9.91
N ALA A 39 11.06 2.08 10.38
CA ALA A 39 10.98 3.37 9.72
C ALA A 39 12.34 4.08 9.68
N GLU A 40 13.04 4.13 10.81
CA GLU A 40 14.38 4.75 10.91
C GLU A 40 15.42 4.00 10.08
N LYS A 41 15.40 2.66 10.10
CA LYS A 41 16.27 1.82 9.26
C LYS A 41 16.03 2.07 7.78
N ALA A 42 14.77 2.15 7.35
CA ALA A 42 14.42 2.44 5.96
C ALA A 42 14.95 3.81 5.53
N VAL A 43 14.80 4.86 6.33
CA VAL A 43 15.36 6.18 6.05
C VAL A 43 16.88 6.15 5.98
N ALA A 44 17.54 5.45 6.89
CA ALA A 44 19.01 5.29 6.89
C ALA A 44 19.48 4.56 5.61
N GLU A 45 18.77 3.53 5.16
CA GLU A 45 19.08 2.79 3.92
C GLU A 45 18.90 3.65 2.67
N LEU A 46 17.91 4.54 2.64
CA LEU A 46 17.72 5.51 1.56
C LEU A 46 18.86 6.52 1.47
N SER A 47 19.63 6.73 2.56
CA SER A 47 20.86 7.54 2.63
C SER A 47 20.71 8.93 2.00
N THR A 48 19.60 9.63 2.28
CA THR A 48 19.28 10.91 1.68
C THR A 48 18.53 11.83 2.65
N ASP A 49 18.71 13.14 2.48
CA ASP A 49 17.94 14.19 3.16
C ASP A 49 16.49 14.33 2.67
N LYS A 50 16.14 13.56 1.63
CA LYS A 50 14.78 13.53 1.07
C LYS A 50 13.85 12.54 1.78
N ALA A 51 14.32 11.75 2.74
CA ALA A 51 13.50 10.80 3.48
C ALA A 51 13.37 11.20 4.95
N PHE A 52 12.17 11.08 5.51
CA PHE A 52 11.87 11.43 6.90
C PHE A 52 11.01 10.34 7.55
N ALA A 53 11.48 9.76 8.66
CA ALA A 53 10.76 8.73 9.39
C ALA A 53 9.64 9.31 10.25
N VAL A 54 8.44 8.70 10.18
CA VAL A 54 7.30 9.04 11.02
C VAL A 54 6.65 7.76 11.52
N VAL A 55 6.22 7.77 12.78
CA VAL A 55 5.59 6.61 13.41
C VAL A 55 4.11 6.87 13.61
N ALA A 56 3.26 5.93 13.16
CA ALA A 56 1.82 5.94 13.43
C ALA A 56 1.20 4.55 13.21
N ASP A 57 0.20 4.23 14.03
CA ASP A 57 -0.73 3.13 13.76
C ASP A 57 -1.82 3.64 12.80
N VAL A 58 -1.83 3.13 11.57
CA VAL A 58 -2.81 3.53 10.54
C VAL A 58 -4.26 3.21 10.92
N SER A 59 -4.50 2.30 11.86
CA SER A 59 -5.83 2.02 12.39
C SER A 59 -6.39 3.14 13.28
N LYS A 60 -5.55 4.14 13.64
CA LYS A 60 -5.85 5.25 14.55
C LYS A 60 -5.90 6.57 13.79
N GLN A 61 -7.09 7.08 13.54
CA GLN A 61 -7.33 8.32 12.79
C GLN A 61 -6.46 9.51 13.27
N ALA A 62 -6.40 9.72 14.59
CA ALA A 62 -5.65 10.83 15.16
C ALA A 62 -4.13 10.70 14.96
N GLU A 63 -3.60 9.48 15.02
CA GLU A 63 -2.17 9.22 14.80
C GLU A 63 -1.80 9.48 13.33
N VAL A 64 -2.64 9.03 12.38
CA VAL A 64 -2.45 9.29 10.93
C VAL A 64 -2.44 10.79 10.66
N ALA A 65 -3.43 11.53 11.18
CA ALA A 65 -3.51 12.98 10.99
C ALA A 65 -2.26 13.71 11.54
N ALA A 66 -1.82 13.34 12.75
CA ALA A 66 -0.62 13.90 13.37
C ALA A 66 0.66 13.57 12.61
N ALA A 67 0.77 12.34 12.09
CA ALA A 67 1.93 11.91 11.30
C ALA A 67 2.03 12.68 9.97
N PHE A 68 0.90 12.88 9.28
CA PHE A 68 0.87 13.65 8.03
C PHE A 68 1.25 15.11 8.28
N GLN A 69 0.75 15.72 9.37
CA GLN A 69 1.15 17.07 9.76
C GLN A 69 2.66 17.17 9.98
N LYS A 70 3.28 16.21 10.69
CA LYS A 70 4.73 16.20 10.89
C LYS A 70 5.53 16.17 9.58
N VAL A 71 5.06 15.41 8.57
CA VAL A 71 5.72 15.38 7.25
C VAL A 71 5.57 16.74 6.54
N VAL A 72 4.39 17.34 6.61
CA VAL A 72 4.15 18.68 6.03
C VAL A 72 4.99 19.74 6.75
N ASP A 73 5.06 19.72 8.07
CA ASP A 73 5.89 20.64 8.84
C ASP A 73 7.38 20.52 8.48
N HIS A 74 7.83 19.29 8.20
CA HIS A 74 9.23 19.01 7.87
C HIS A 74 9.60 19.42 6.43
N PHE A 75 8.74 19.11 5.44
CA PHE A 75 9.05 19.32 4.03
C PHE A 75 8.38 20.55 3.40
N GLY A 76 7.37 21.11 4.06
CA GLY A 76 6.64 22.32 3.62
C GLY A 76 5.57 22.08 2.57
N ASP A 77 5.30 20.82 2.17
CA ASP A 77 4.33 20.47 1.12
C ASP A 77 3.83 19.03 1.28
N LEU A 78 2.78 18.64 0.52
CA LEU A 78 2.32 17.26 0.32
C LEU A 78 1.62 17.16 -1.05
N ASN A 79 2.03 16.25 -1.90
CA ASN A 79 1.47 16.09 -3.25
C ASN A 79 0.93 14.70 -3.52
N VAL A 80 1.48 13.66 -2.86
CA VAL A 80 1.12 12.26 -3.08
C VAL A 80 1.00 11.52 -1.74
N VAL A 81 -0.05 10.74 -1.59
CA VAL A 81 -0.22 9.80 -0.48
C VAL A 81 -0.39 8.40 -1.03
N VAL A 82 0.44 7.47 -0.54
CA VAL A 82 0.34 6.04 -0.83
C VAL A 82 -0.10 5.32 0.44
N ASN A 83 -1.37 4.93 0.48
CA ASN A 83 -1.94 4.09 1.53
C ASN A 83 -1.57 2.63 1.27
N ASN A 84 -0.37 2.22 1.70
CA ASN A 84 0.18 0.90 1.45
C ASN A 84 0.09 -0.03 2.66
N ALA A 85 0.08 0.49 3.88
CA ALA A 85 0.05 -0.32 5.09
C ALA A 85 -1.11 -1.32 5.09
N GLY A 86 -0.84 -2.56 5.47
CA GLY A 86 -1.85 -3.60 5.54
C GLY A 86 -1.33 -4.91 6.12
N VAL A 87 -2.26 -5.77 6.50
CA VAL A 87 -2.02 -7.13 6.99
C VAL A 87 -2.81 -8.13 6.16
N ALA A 88 -2.29 -9.35 6.00
CA ALA A 88 -2.87 -10.38 5.15
C ALA A 88 -3.02 -11.72 5.91
N PRO A 89 -3.92 -11.83 6.89
CA PRO A 89 -4.15 -13.09 7.55
C PRO A 89 -4.79 -14.10 6.58
N THR A 90 -4.23 -15.31 6.56
CA THR A 90 -4.83 -16.48 5.89
C THR A 90 -5.62 -17.25 6.95
N THR A 91 -6.94 -17.26 6.85
CA THR A 91 -7.79 -17.78 7.92
C THR A 91 -8.94 -18.60 7.32
N PRO A 92 -9.01 -19.92 7.59
CA PRO A 92 -10.20 -20.73 7.27
C PRO A 92 -11.47 -20.12 7.88
N LEU A 93 -12.59 -20.25 7.18
CA LEU A 93 -13.84 -19.58 7.56
C LEU A 93 -14.29 -19.87 9.00
N ASP A 94 -14.16 -21.13 9.41
CA ASP A 94 -14.56 -21.65 10.72
C ASP A 94 -13.64 -21.23 11.88
N THR A 95 -12.49 -20.60 11.58
CA THR A 95 -11.51 -20.16 12.57
C THR A 95 -11.43 -18.62 12.67
N ILE A 96 -12.22 -17.90 11.89
CA ILE A 96 -12.22 -16.41 11.93
C ILE A 96 -12.81 -15.94 13.26
N THR A 97 -12.04 -15.13 14.00
CA THR A 97 -12.51 -14.47 15.22
C THR A 97 -12.95 -13.02 14.93
N GLU A 98 -13.80 -12.48 15.81
CA GLU A 98 -14.22 -11.08 15.74
C GLU A 98 -13.00 -10.13 15.85
N GLU A 99 -12.04 -10.45 16.72
CA GLU A 99 -10.81 -9.67 16.88
C GLU A 99 -9.99 -9.62 15.60
N GLN A 100 -9.79 -10.77 14.93
CA GLN A 100 -9.08 -10.84 13.65
C GLN A 100 -9.80 -10.03 12.57
N PHE A 101 -11.13 -10.14 12.50
CA PHE A 101 -11.95 -9.36 11.58
C PHE A 101 -11.78 -7.86 11.83
N GLN A 102 -12.02 -7.40 13.04
CA GLN A 102 -11.93 -5.98 13.40
C GLN A 102 -10.52 -5.43 13.16
N ARG A 103 -9.48 -6.14 13.60
CA ARG A 103 -8.10 -5.73 13.40
C ARG A 103 -7.77 -5.57 11.91
N THR A 104 -8.15 -6.54 11.09
CA THR A 104 -7.86 -6.52 9.65
C THR A 104 -8.59 -5.38 8.95
N PHE A 105 -9.88 -5.17 9.25
CA PHE A 105 -10.65 -4.06 8.70
C PHE A 105 -10.14 -2.70 9.19
N ASN A 106 -9.81 -2.56 10.46
CA ASN A 106 -9.30 -1.30 11.00
C ASN A 106 -7.97 -0.89 10.34
N ILE A 107 -7.09 -1.84 10.07
CA ILE A 107 -5.80 -1.56 9.41
C ILE A 107 -6.01 -1.34 7.90
N ASN A 108 -6.61 -2.31 7.19
CA ASN A 108 -6.62 -2.32 5.73
C ASN A 108 -7.65 -1.35 5.12
N VAL A 109 -8.77 -1.15 5.78
CA VAL A 109 -9.86 -0.27 5.32
C VAL A 109 -9.83 1.05 6.06
N GLY A 110 -9.78 1.00 7.39
CA GLY A 110 -9.65 2.19 8.22
C GLY A 110 -8.43 3.02 7.84
N GLY A 111 -7.25 2.39 7.72
CA GLY A 111 -6.02 3.07 7.33
C GLY A 111 -6.10 3.80 5.99
N VAL A 112 -6.81 3.23 5.01
CA VAL A 112 -7.05 3.89 3.71
C VAL A 112 -7.96 5.11 3.87
N ILE A 113 -9.03 4.99 4.65
CA ILE A 113 -9.97 6.09 4.88
C ILE A 113 -9.29 7.23 5.66
N TRP A 114 -8.58 6.93 6.74
CA TRP A 114 -7.88 7.92 7.55
C TRP A 114 -6.74 8.60 6.78
N GLY A 115 -6.00 7.83 5.97
CA GLY A 115 -4.98 8.36 5.07
C GLY A 115 -5.57 9.30 4.01
N ALA A 116 -6.68 8.93 3.38
CA ALA A 116 -7.36 9.79 2.41
C ALA A 116 -7.91 11.07 3.06
N GLN A 117 -8.48 10.96 4.25
CA GLN A 117 -9.00 12.09 5.00
C GLN A 117 -7.90 13.07 5.44
N ALA A 118 -6.78 12.55 5.94
CA ALA A 118 -5.61 13.35 6.28
C ALA A 118 -5.00 14.03 5.04
N ALA A 119 -4.90 13.29 3.91
CA ALA A 119 -4.44 13.84 2.64
C ALA A 119 -5.31 15.01 2.17
N GLN A 120 -6.62 14.83 2.14
CA GLN A 120 -7.57 15.88 1.75
C GLN A 120 -7.44 17.13 2.63
N ALA A 121 -7.30 16.96 3.94
CA ALA A 121 -7.13 18.08 4.88
C ALA A 121 -5.84 18.84 4.59
N GLN A 122 -4.73 18.15 4.34
CA GLN A 122 -3.45 18.80 4.02
C GLN A 122 -3.48 19.48 2.66
N PHE A 123 -3.98 18.82 1.60
CA PHE A 123 -4.11 19.44 0.27
C PHE A 123 -4.95 20.72 0.32
N LYS A 124 -6.06 20.69 1.06
CA LYS A 124 -6.91 21.90 1.26
C LYS A 124 -6.16 23.02 2.00
N ALA A 125 -5.43 22.70 3.05
CA ALA A 125 -4.65 23.67 3.83
C ALA A 125 -3.52 24.29 3.01
N LEU A 126 -2.91 23.50 2.11
CA LEU A 126 -1.85 23.91 1.20
C LEU A 126 -2.38 24.67 -0.05
N GLY A 127 -3.70 24.65 -0.28
CA GLY A 127 -4.34 25.38 -1.38
C GLY A 127 -4.22 24.73 -2.76
N HIS A 128 -3.99 23.40 -2.83
CA HIS A 128 -3.90 22.66 -4.09
C HIS A 128 -4.47 21.24 -3.95
N GLY A 129 -4.66 20.57 -5.09
CA GLY A 129 -4.99 19.14 -5.15
C GLY A 129 -3.78 18.24 -4.99
N GLY A 130 -3.98 16.94 -5.23
CA GLY A 130 -2.91 15.94 -5.11
C GLY A 130 -3.33 14.57 -5.61
N LYS A 131 -2.58 13.55 -5.22
CA LYS A 131 -2.82 12.17 -5.63
C LYS A 131 -2.90 11.25 -4.42
N ILE A 132 -3.91 10.39 -4.40
CA ILE A 132 -4.08 9.33 -3.40
C ILE A 132 -4.00 8.00 -4.13
N ILE A 133 -3.13 7.10 -3.66
CA ILE A 133 -2.88 5.79 -4.28
C ILE A 133 -3.06 4.72 -3.20
N ASN A 134 -4.02 3.82 -3.40
CA ASN A 134 -4.42 2.84 -2.39
C ASN A 134 -3.93 1.43 -2.75
N ALA A 135 -3.38 0.70 -1.78
CA ALA A 135 -3.01 -0.69 -1.94
C ALA A 135 -4.23 -1.61 -1.83
N THR A 136 -4.70 -2.15 -2.96
CA THR A 136 -5.57 -3.31 -2.94
C THR A 136 -4.74 -4.60 -3.12
N SER A 137 -5.19 -5.58 -3.85
CA SER A 137 -4.52 -6.85 -4.15
C SER A 137 -5.24 -7.53 -5.31
N GLN A 138 -4.63 -8.51 -5.96
CA GLN A 138 -5.37 -9.44 -6.82
C GLN A 138 -6.54 -10.11 -6.03
N ALA A 139 -6.38 -10.29 -4.72
CA ALA A 139 -7.46 -10.76 -3.83
C ALA A 139 -8.60 -9.74 -3.61
N GLY A 140 -8.47 -8.51 -4.10
CA GLY A 140 -9.52 -7.51 -4.22
C GLY A 140 -10.15 -7.46 -5.61
N VAL A 141 -9.75 -8.35 -6.50
CA VAL A 141 -10.26 -8.51 -7.87
C VAL A 141 -11.00 -9.83 -8.01
N VAL A 142 -10.42 -10.90 -7.50
CA VAL A 142 -11.02 -12.24 -7.46
C VAL A 142 -10.96 -12.83 -6.06
N GLY A 143 -11.94 -13.67 -5.72
CA GLY A 143 -11.96 -14.39 -4.43
C GLY A 143 -10.89 -15.48 -4.39
N ASN A 144 -10.21 -15.61 -3.26
CA ASN A 144 -9.23 -16.67 -3.01
C ASN A 144 -9.63 -17.48 -1.78
N PRO A 145 -9.41 -18.80 -1.77
CA PRO A 145 -9.67 -19.64 -0.61
C PRO A 145 -8.93 -19.14 0.65
N ASN A 146 -9.58 -19.24 1.80
CA ASN A 146 -9.04 -18.86 3.11
C ASN A 146 -8.68 -17.37 3.28
N LEU A 147 -9.07 -16.51 2.34
CA LEU A 147 -8.83 -15.06 2.40
C LEU A 147 -10.13 -14.25 2.56
N THR A 148 -11.16 -14.82 3.20
CA THR A 148 -12.48 -14.17 3.34
C THR A 148 -12.37 -12.75 3.92
N VAL A 149 -11.69 -12.59 5.04
CA VAL A 149 -11.53 -11.27 5.69
C VAL A 149 -10.58 -10.39 4.88
N TYR A 150 -9.41 -10.88 4.56
CA TYR A 150 -8.41 -10.12 3.78
C TYR A 150 -8.96 -9.68 2.42
N GLY A 151 -9.47 -10.63 1.63
CA GLY A 151 -10.07 -10.35 0.33
C GLY A 151 -11.21 -9.33 0.44
N GLY A 152 -12.10 -9.52 1.42
CA GLY A 152 -13.18 -8.57 1.71
C GLY A 152 -12.67 -7.14 1.92
N THR A 153 -11.56 -6.96 2.69
CA THR A 153 -10.95 -5.63 2.85
C THR A 153 -10.41 -5.07 1.54
N LYS A 154 -9.80 -5.91 0.68
CA LYS A 154 -9.21 -5.47 -0.59
C LYS A 154 -10.25 -5.15 -1.67
N PHE A 155 -11.39 -5.86 -1.69
CA PHE A 155 -12.58 -5.45 -2.46
C PHE A 155 -13.15 -4.12 -1.95
N ALA A 156 -13.25 -3.93 -0.63
CA ALA A 156 -13.71 -2.67 -0.05
C ALA A 156 -12.81 -1.49 -0.49
N VAL A 157 -11.50 -1.65 -0.48
CA VAL A 157 -10.55 -0.60 -0.94
C VAL A 157 -10.78 -0.21 -2.40
N ARG A 158 -11.13 -1.15 -3.30
CA ARG A 158 -11.50 -0.81 -4.68
C ARG A 158 -12.74 0.06 -4.73
N GLY A 159 -13.82 -0.31 -4.01
CA GLY A 159 -15.04 0.49 -3.93
C GLY A 159 -14.80 1.88 -3.34
N ILE A 160 -14.04 1.96 -2.25
CA ILE A 160 -13.62 3.21 -1.61
C ILE A 160 -12.82 4.08 -2.60
N THR A 161 -11.89 3.51 -3.35
CA THR A 161 -11.11 4.23 -4.35
C THR A 161 -11.99 4.89 -5.40
N GLN A 162 -12.99 4.17 -5.92
CA GLN A 162 -13.94 4.70 -6.91
C GLN A 162 -14.83 5.82 -6.34
N THR A 163 -15.29 5.65 -5.10
CA THR A 163 -16.10 6.66 -4.42
C THR A 163 -15.31 7.94 -4.17
N LEU A 164 -14.12 7.82 -3.56
CA LEU A 164 -13.24 8.95 -3.28
C LEU A 164 -12.78 9.67 -4.57
N ALA A 165 -12.60 8.94 -5.67
CA ALA A 165 -12.27 9.56 -6.95
C ALA A 165 -13.37 10.52 -7.44
N ARG A 166 -14.64 10.22 -7.16
CA ARG A 166 -15.78 11.09 -7.47
C ARG A 166 -15.90 12.24 -6.48
N ASP A 167 -15.80 11.93 -5.19
CA ASP A 167 -15.99 12.90 -4.10
C ASP A 167 -14.91 14.00 -4.11
N LEU A 168 -13.68 13.66 -4.54
CA LEU A 168 -12.52 14.55 -4.44
C LEU A 168 -12.13 15.21 -5.78
N ALA A 169 -12.82 14.90 -6.88
CA ALA A 169 -12.49 15.39 -8.22
C ALA A 169 -12.51 16.92 -8.32
N GLU A 170 -13.51 17.59 -7.74
CA GLU A 170 -13.63 19.04 -7.75
C GLU A 170 -12.50 19.74 -6.98
N SER A 171 -11.87 19.03 -6.05
CA SER A 171 -10.70 19.50 -5.32
C SER A 171 -9.38 19.30 -6.07
N GLY A 172 -9.42 18.80 -7.32
CA GLY A 172 -8.22 18.51 -8.11
C GLY A 172 -7.41 17.31 -7.58
N ILE A 173 -8.08 16.37 -6.89
CA ILE A 173 -7.44 15.19 -6.32
C ILE A 173 -7.80 13.96 -7.16
N THR A 174 -6.80 13.22 -7.63
CA THR A 174 -7.01 11.90 -8.24
C THR A 174 -6.84 10.81 -7.20
N VAL A 175 -7.69 9.78 -7.28
CA VAL A 175 -7.64 8.63 -6.38
C VAL A 175 -7.61 7.36 -7.20
N ASN A 176 -6.52 6.59 -7.09
CA ASN A 176 -6.35 5.33 -7.81
C ASN A 176 -5.89 4.23 -6.86
N ALA A 177 -5.87 3.01 -7.33
CA ALA A 177 -5.37 1.86 -6.59
C ALA A 177 -4.38 1.04 -7.43
N TYR A 178 -3.54 0.28 -6.76
CA TYR A 178 -2.75 -0.78 -7.35
C TYR A 178 -3.06 -2.10 -6.69
N ALA A 179 -3.04 -3.18 -7.48
CA ALA A 179 -3.40 -4.53 -7.08
C ALA A 179 -2.24 -5.49 -7.34
N PRO A 180 -1.32 -5.67 -6.38
CA PRO A 180 -0.24 -6.63 -6.53
C PRO A 180 -0.77 -8.06 -6.58
N GLY A 181 -0.07 -8.91 -7.35
CA GLY A 181 -0.17 -10.35 -7.23
C GLY A 181 0.72 -10.89 -6.10
N ILE A 182 1.50 -11.92 -6.40
CA ILE A 182 2.42 -12.55 -5.45
C ILE A 182 3.78 -11.86 -5.55
N VAL A 183 4.14 -11.13 -4.50
CA VAL A 183 5.36 -10.30 -4.43
C VAL A 183 6.32 -10.88 -3.40
N LYS A 184 7.60 -10.99 -3.73
CA LYS A 184 8.65 -11.44 -2.81
C LYS A 184 8.87 -10.42 -1.69
N THR A 185 8.19 -10.64 -0.58
CA THR A 185 8.24 -9.79 0.61
C THR A 185 8.37 -10.66 1.85
N PRO A 186 8.82 -10.13 3.00
CA PRO A 186 8.82 -10.88 4.25
C PRO A 186 7.47 -11.55 4.53
N MET A 187 6.36 -10.83 4.36
CA MET A 187 4.99 -11.36 4.52
C MET A 187 4.73 -12.58 3.61
N MET A 188 5.19 -12.55 2.35
CA MET A 188 4.98 -13.67 1.42
C MET A 188 5.86 -14.88 1.76
N PHE A 189 7.08 -14.65 2.26
CA PHE A 189 7.93 -15.74 2.75
C PHE A 189 7.29 -16.44 3.95
N ASP A 190 6.70 -15.71 4.90
CA ASP A 190 5.98 -16.28 6.04
C ASP A 190 4.78 -17.14 5.57
N ILE A 191 4.00 -16.65 4.59
CA ILE A 191 2.88 -17.39 3.99
C ILE A 191 3.38 -18.65 3.30
N ALA A 192 4.45 -18.57 2.52
CA ALA A 192 5.02 -19.70 1.80
C ALA A 192 5.57 -20.76 2.77
N HIS A 193 6.21 -20.33 3.86
CA HIS A 193 6.66 -21.21 4.93
C HIS A 193 5.50 -22.02 5.54
N GLU A 194 4.41 -21.36 5.92
CA GLU A 194 3.23 -22.02 6.48
C GLU A 194 2.57 -22.99 5.48
N VAL A 195 2.48 -22.60 4.21
CA VAL A 195 1.93 -23.47 3.15
C VAL A 195 2.82 -24.70 2.94
N GLY A 196 4.15 -24.53 2.86
CA GLY A 196 5.11 -25.61 2.75
C GLY A 196 5.01 -26.57 3.94
N LYS A 197 5.07 -26.03 5.16
CA LYS A 197 4.96 -26.78 6.42
C LYS A 197 3.68 -27.63 6.49
N ASN A 198 2.53 -27.04 6.16
CA ASN A 198 1.23 -27.71 6.18
C ASN A 198 1.14 -28.84 5.13
N ALA A 199 1.90 -28.73 4.04
CA ALA A 199 2.00 -29.76 3.00
C ALA A 199 3.14 -30.78 3.24
N GLY A 200 3.92 -30.65 4.31
CA GLY A 200 5.11 -31.46 4.57
C GLY A 200 6.23 -31.23 3.55
N LYS A 201 6.33 -30.01 3.04
CA LYS A 201 7.29 -29.54 2.04
C LYS A 201 8.11 -28.35 2.59
N ASP A 202 9.13 -27.95 1.85
CA ASP A 202 9.98 -26.81 2.18
C ASP A 202 9.38 -25.46 1.69
N ASP A 203 10.04 -24.37 2.06
CA ASP A 203 9.63 -23.01 1.72
C ASP A 203 9.71 -22.76 0.22
N GLU A 204 10.69 -23.35 -0.48
CA GLU A 204 10.85 -23.22 -1.92
C GLU A 204 9.65 -23.81 -2.66
N TRP A 205 9.19 -25.00 -2.23
CA TRP A 205 7.97 -25.58 -2.77
C TRP A 205 6.74 -24.69 -2.50
N GLY A 206 6.64 -24.11 -1.29
CA GLY A 206 5.60 -23.14 -0.94
C GLY A 206 5.58 -21.95 -1.91
N MET A 207 6.75 -21.36 -2.16
CA MET A 207 6.88 -20.24 -3.10
C MET A 207 6.56 -20.63 -4.54
N GLN A 208 7.06 -21.78 -5.01
CA GLN A 208 6.80 -22.27 -6.37
C GLN A 208 5.32 -22.58 -6.62
N THR A 209 4.59 -23.00 -5.58
CA THR A 209 3.15 -23.27 -5.67
C THR A 209 2.38 -22.01 -6.12
N PHE A 210 2.80 -20.84 -5.67
CA PHE A 210 2.19 -19.57 -6.05
C PHE A 210 2.59 -19.10 -7.46
N ALA A 211 3.73 -19.53 -7.98
CA ALA A 211 4.21 -19.09 -9.29
C ALA A 211 3.51 -19.79 -10.48
N LYS A 212 2.83 -20.92 -10.24
CA LYS A 212 2.24 -21.76 -11.31
C LYS A 212 1.27 -21.01 -12.20
N ASP A 213 0.40 -20.21 -11.59
CA ASP A 213 -0.69 -19.51 -12.27
C ASP A 213 -0.28 -18.13 -12.84
N ILE A 214 0.98 -17.74 -12.61
CA ILE A 214 1.51 -16.48 -13.15
C ILE A 214 1.96 -16.70 -14.61
N THR A 215 1.39 -15.92 -15.54
CA THR A 215 1.71 -16.03 -16.98
C THR A 215 3.19 -15.75 -17.25
N LEU A 216 3.79 -14.75 -16.60
CA LEU A 216 5.21 -14.41 -16.73
C LEU A 216 6.17 -15.40 -16.06
N LYS A 217 5.67 -16.45 -15.40
CA LYS A 217 6.45 -17.55 -14.81
C LYS A 217 7.51 -17.12 -13.79
N ARG A 218 7.30 -15.98 -13.15
CA ARG A 218 8.10 -15.51 -12.03
C ARG A 218 7.21 -14.81 -11.00
N LEU A 219 7.64 -14.80 -9.77
CA LEU A 219 7.06 -13.93 -8.75
C LEU A 219 7.44 -12.47 -9.03
N SER A 220 6.61 -11.55 -8.58
CA SER A 220 6.89 -10.12 -8.64
C SER A 220 7.96 -9.76 -7.61
N GLU A 221 8.87 -8.87 -8.00
CA GLU A 221 9.74 -8.15 -7.05
C GLU A 221 8.99 -6.90 -6.55
N PRO A 222 9.31 -6.37 -5.35
CA PRO A 222 8.70 -5.13 -4.85
C PRO A 222 8.84 -3.95 -5.83
N GLU A 223 9.91 -3.92 -6.61
CA GLU A 223 10.21 -2.91 -7.63
C GLU A 223 9.21 -2.93 -8.80
N ASP A 224 8.69 -4.11 -9.17
CA ASP A 224 7.64 -4.21 -10.20
C ASP A 224 6.38 -3.42 -9.78
N VAL A 225 6.04 -3.50 -8.49
CA VAL A 225 4.90 -2.75 -7.91
C VAL A 225 5.24 -1.27 -7.78
N ALA A 226 6.43 -0.95 -7.30
CA ALA A 226 6.89 0.43 -7.15
C ALA A 226 6.87 1.20 -8.47
N ALA A 227 7.15 0.54 -9.60
CA ALA A 227 7.07 1.15 -10.93
C ALA A 227 5.66 1.61 -11.29
N ALA A 228 4.64 0.81 -11.00
CA ALA A 228 3.24 1.18 -11.23
C ALA A 228 2.80 2.33 -10.32
N VAL A 229 3.23 2.33 -9.05
CA VAL A 229 2.95 3.43 -8.11
C VAL A 229 3.66 4.71 -8.52
N SER A 230 4.91 4.65 -9.00
CA SER A 230 5.66 5.78 -9.56
C SER A 230 4.91 6.42 -10.74
N PHE A 231 4.40 5.60 -11.66
CA PHE A 231 3.55 6.09 -12.75
C PHE A 231 2.31 6.82 -12.22
N LEU A 232 1.59 6.23 -11.26
CA LEU A 232 0.40 6.85 -10.66
C LEU A 232 0.73 8.14 -9.88
N ALA A 233 1.91 8.24 -9.29
CA ALA A 233 2.38 9.44 -8.59
C ALA A 233 2.87 10.54 -9.56
N GLY A 234 3.26 10.15 -10.77
CA GLY A 234 3.80 11.02 -11.79
C GLY A 234 2.75 11.83 -12.57
N PRO A 235 3.19 12.74 -13.44
CA PRO A 235 2.30 13.58 -14.26
C PRO A 235 1.55 12.80 -15.33
N ASP A 236 2.08 11.67 -15.80
CA ASP A 236 1.53 10.89 -16.90
C ASP A 236 0.18 10.24 -16.55
N SER A 237 -0.17 10.18 -15.25
CA SER A 237 -1.45 9.69 -14.74
C SER A 237 -2.46 10.79 -14.39
N ASN A 238 -2.24 12.05 -14.81
CA ASN A 238 -3.11 13.17 -14.41
C ASN A 238 -4.57 13.05 -14.90
N TYR A 239 -4.82 12.24 -15.93
CA TYR A 239 -6.18 11.97 -16.43
C TYR A 239 -6.70 10.58 -16.05
N ILE A 240 -6.09 9.95 -15.04
CA ILE A 240 -6.47 8.64 -14.52
C ILE A 240 -6.97 8.82 -13.09
N THR A 241 -8.23 8.46 -12.84
CA THR A 241 -8.83 8.44 -11.49
C THR A 241 -9.87 7.33 -11.37
N GLY A 242 -10.05 6.78 -10.18
CA GLY A 242 -10.97 5.68 -9.88
C GLY A 242 -10.52 4.32 -10.41
N GLN A 243 -9.29 4.21 -10.92
CA GLN A 243 -8.79 2.97 -11.55
C GLN A 243 -8.00 2.12 -10.57
N THR A 244 -7.96 0.82 -10.88
CA THR A 244 -7.10 -0.15 -10.20
C THR A 244 -6.15 -0.76 -11.22
N ILE A 245 -4.85 -0.52 -11.07
CA ILE A 245 -3.81 -1.13 -11.90
C ILE A 245 -3.40 -2.46 -11.29
N ILE A 246 -3.61 -3.55 -12.03
CA ILE A 246 -3.20 -4.89 -11.61
C ILE A 246 -1.73 -5.10 -11.97
N VAL A 247 -0.92 -5.54 -11.00
CA VAL A 247 0.52 -5.81 -11.14
C VAL A 247 0.79 -7.22 -10.64
N ASP A 248 0.42 -8.23 -11.44
CA ASP A 248 0.39 -9.63 -11.02
C ASP A 248 1.04 -10.61 -12.01
N GLY A 249 1.70 -10.08 -13.05
CA GLY A 249 2.36 -10.92 -14.07
C GLY A 249 1.40 -11.73 -14.94
N GLY A 250 0.14 -11.29 -15.04
CA GLY A 250 -0.90 -12.01 -15.79
C GLY A 250 -1.45 -13.22 -15.03
N MET A 251 -1.53 -13.13 -13.71
CA MET A 251 -2.23 -14.11 -12.88
C MET A 251 -3.74 -13.98 -13.03
N GLN A 252 -4.23 -12.74 -13.21
CA GLN A 252 -5.63 -12.42 -13.43
C GLN A 252 -5.80 -11.44 -14.60
N PHE A 253 -6.88 -11.60 -15.37
CA PHE A 253 -7.25 -10.69 -16.47
C PHE A 253 -8.66 -10.15 -16.20
N HIS A 254 -8.84 -8.81 -16.23
CA HIS A 254 -10.11 -8.11 -16.03
C HIS A 254 -10.23 -6.88 -16.94
#